data_79b5584c48f467cb51679ebf8358d4ae
#
_entry.id   79b5584c48f467cb51679ebf8358d4ae
#
_cell.length_a   1.000
_cell.length_b   1.000
_cell.length_c   1.000
_cell.angle_alpha   90.00
_cell.angle_beta   90.00
_cell.angle_gamma   90.00
#
_symmetry.space_group_name_H-M   'P 1'
#
loop_
_entity.id
_entity.type
_entity.pdbx_description
1 polymer ?
#
loop_
_entity_poly.entity_id
_entity_poly.type
_entity_poly.pdbx_seq_one_letter_code
_entity_poly.pdbx_strand_id
1 'polypeptide(L)' 'MGNEGPAEGKFVTSVKVGPKGQIIVPKEVRDMFHIQPGNMLLMLADKKQGIAIQPFVSTNQMFADYFPKK' A
#
# COMPACT_ATOMS: atom_id res chain seq x y z
N MET A 1 -3.31 18.57 -12.51
CA MET A 1 -2.91 18.28 -12.30
C MET A 1 -2.17 17.71 -12.35
N GLY A 2 -1.87 17.62 -12.35
CA GLY A 2 -1.20 17.22 -12.34
C GLY A 2 -0.60 16.61 -12.14
N ASN A 3 -0.17 16.31 -12.15
CA ASN A 3 0.40 15.70 -12.07
C ASN A 3 1.25 15.19 -12.10
N GLU A 4 1.58 15.20 -11.90
CA GLU A 4 2.54 14.87 -12.06
C GLU A 4 3.02 13.85 -11.44
N GLY A 5 3.36 13.08 -11.53
CA GLY A 5 3.76 11.89 -11.07
C GLY A 5 4.28 11.95 -9.71
N PRO A 6 4.80 10.89 -9.24
CA PRO A 6 5.28 10.86 -7.90
C PRO A 6 6.51 11.70 -7.79
N ALA A 7 6.53 12.52 -6.85
CA ALA A 7 7.63 13.34 -6.66
C ALA A 7 8.56 12.59 -5.77
N GLU A 8 9.70 12.25 -6.23
CA GLU A 8 10.63 11.59 -5.36
C GLU A 8 10.16 10.33 -4.75
N GLY A 9 9.60 9.49 -5.52
CA GLY A 9 9.19 8.19 -5.03
C GLY A 9 7.90 8.18 -4.26
N LYS A 10 7.10 9.21 -4.39
CA LYS A 10 5.83 9.25 -3.69
C LYS A 10 4.72 9.36 -4.70
N PHE A 11 3.60 8.79 -4.39
CA PHE A 11 2.48 8.79 -5.29
C PHE A 11 1.19 8.83 -4.49
N VAL A 12 0.32 9.73 -4.82
CA VAL A 12 -0.95 9.87 -4.13
C VAL A 12 -2.08 9.72 -5.12
N THR A 13 -3.03 8.91 -4.78
CA THR A 13 -4.18 8.72 -5.64
C THR A 13 -5.34 8.26 -4.77
N SER A 14 -6.48 8.12 -5.35
CA SER A 14 -7.61 7.57 -4.62
C SER A 14 -8.08 6.35 -5.36
N VAL A 15 -8.64 5.41 -4.64
CA VAL A 15 -9.17 4.20 -5.24
C VAL A 15 -10.56 4.01 -4.70
N LYS A 16 -11.39 3.35 -5.47
CA LYS A 16 -12.75 3.14 -5.08
C LYS A 16 -12.93 1.73 -4.57
N VAL A 17 -13.67 1.57 -3.51
CA VAL A 17 -13.93 0.26 -2.98
C VAL A 17 -15.05 -0.36 -3.77
N GLY A 18 -14.83 -1.51 -4.33
CA GLY A 18 -15.83 -2.19 -5.13
C GLY A 18 -16.94 -2.81 -4.30
N PRO A 19 -17.94 -3.38 -4.96
CA PRO A 19 -19.09 -3.90 -4.25
C PRO A 19 -18.78 -5.05 -3.32
N LYS A 20 -17.70 -5.72 -3.51
CA LYS A 20 -17.33 -6.79 -2.62
C LYS A 20 -16.24 -6.37 -1.67
N GLY A 21 -16.00 -5.11 -1.55
CA GLY A 21 -15.00 -4.63 -0.62
C GLY A 21 -13.58 -4.65 -1.16
N GLN A 22 -13.40 -4.86 -2.45
CA GLN A 22 -12.04 -4.93 -2.97
C GLN A 22 -11.63 -3.61 -3.63
N ILE A 23 -10.34 -3.42 -3.72
CA ILE A 23 -9.81 -2.25 -4.41
C ILE A 23 -8.78 -2.74 -5.40
N ILE A 24 -8.44 -1.89 -6.34
CA ILE A 24 -7.44 -2.22 -7.32
C ILE A 24 -6.18 -1.46 -6.99
N VAL A 25 -5.06 -2.13 -6.99
CA VAL A 25 -3.79 -1.49 -6.76
C VAL A 25 -3.38 -0.84 -8.07
N PRO A 26 -3.22 0.46 -8.12
CA PRO A 26 -2.91 1.14 -9.37
C PRO A 26 -1.59 0.69 -9.95
N LYS A 27 -1.49 0.79 -11.27
CA LYS A 27 -0.29 0.36 -11.94
C LYS A 27 0.94 1.09 -11.44
N GLU A 28 0.80 2.37 -11.16
CA GLU A 28 1.93 3.15 -10.67
C GLU A 28 2.46 2.59 -9.36
N VAL A 29 1.57 2.17 -8.49
CA VAL A 29 1.99 1.61 -7.21
C VAL A 29 2.61 0.24 -7.42
N ARG A 30 2.03 -0.55 -8.32
CA ARG A 30 2.60 -1.85 -8.60
C ARG A 30 4.02 -1.73 -9.15
N ASP A 31 4.22 -0.74 -9.99
CA ASP A 31 5.56 -0.54 -10.55
C ASP A 31 6.56 -0.07 -9.52
N MET A 32 6.11 0.77 -8.61
CA MET A 32 7.01 1.26 -7.58
C MET A 32 7.55 0.15 -6.71
N PHE A 33 6.75 -0.86 -6.46
CA PHE A 33 7.14 -1.93 -5.56
C PHE A 33 7.29 -3.28 -6.22
N HIS A 34 7.28 -3.31 -7.54
CA HIS A 34 7.44 -4.55 -8.29
C HIS A 34 6.40 -5.60 -7.89
N ILE A 35 5.17 -5.16 -7.74
CA ILE A 35 4.10 -6.04 -7.36
C ILE A 35 3.54 -6.71 -8.61
N GLN A 36 3.45 -8.03 -8.59
CA GLN A 36 2.97 -8.78 -9.71
C GLN A 36 1.78 -9.61 -9.35
N PRO A 37 1.02 -10.05 -10.33
CA PRO A 37 -0.15 -10.87 -10.05
C PRO A 37 0.24 -12.07 -9.22
N GLY A 38 -0.52 -12.34 -8.21
CA GLY A 38 -0.24 -13.44 -7.33
C GLY A 38 0.62 -13.11 -6.14
N ASN A 39 1.21 -11.92 -6.15
CA ASN A 39 2.01 -11.53 -5.00
C ASN A 39 1.09 -11.25 -3.82
N MET A 40 1.61 -11.39 -2.65
CA MET A 40 0.85 -11.14 -1.45
C MET A 40 1.22 -9.80 -0.88
N LEU A 41 0.25 -9.12 -0.34
CA LEU A 41 0.49 -7.85 0.31
C LEU A 41 0.06 -7.98 1.75
N LEU A 42 0.77 -7.29 2.61
CA LEU A 42 0.45 -7.28 4.02
C LEU A 42 -0.37 -6.04 4.30
N MET A 43 -1.50 -6.21 4.90
CA MET A 43 -2.36 -5.09 5.21
C MET A 43 -2.40 -4.90 6.71
N LEU A 44 -2.11 -3.68 7.13
CA LEU A 44 -2.15 -3.34 8.53
C LEU A 44 -3.26 -2.34 8.74
N ALA A 45 -4.10 -2.58 9.70
CA ALA A 45 -5.22 -1.69 9.94
C ALA A 45 -5.28 -1.32 11.40
N ASP A 46 -5.37 -0.05 11.68
CA ASP A 46 -5.41 0.43 13.03
C ASP A 46 -6.45 1.53 13.07
N LYS A 47 -7.40 1.40 13.97
CA LYS A 47 -8.47 2.37 14.02
C LYS A 47 -7.99 3.78 14.18
N LYS A 48 -6.92 3.99 14.85
CA LYS A 48 -6.43 5.33 15.06
C LYS A 48 -5.49 5.78 13.98
N GLN A 49 -4.69 4.89 13.44
CA GLN A 49 -3.69 5.30 12.49
C GLN A 49 -4.09 5.10 11.04
N GLY A 50 -5.03 4.25 10.80
CA GLY A 50 -5.48 4.04 9.42
C GLY A 50 -5.02 2.72 8.87
N ILE A 51 -4.89 2.65 7.57
CA ILE A 51 -4.56 1.42 6.87
C ILE A 51 -3.27 1.60 6.11
N ALA A 52 -2.42 0.60 6.18
CA ALA A 52 -1.21 0.60 5.39
C ALA A 52 -1.12 -0.74 4.68
N ILE A 53 -0.60 -0.72 3.47
CA ILE A 53 -0.44 -1.93 2.69
C ILE A 53 1.00 -1.98 2.23
N GLN A 54 1.63 -3.10 2.38
CA GLN A 54 3.03 -3.24 2.06
C GLN A 54 3.30 -4.55 1.35
N PRO A 55 4.31 -4.59 0.54
CA PRO A 55 4.69 -5.86 -0.08
C PRO A 55 5.07 -6.86 0.99
N PHE A 56 4.70 -8.09 0.79
CA PHE A 56 4.96 -9.11 1.78
C PHE A 56 6.32 -9.73 1.53
N VAL A 57 7.37 -8.97 1.72
CA VAL A 57 8.65 -9.53 1.52
C VAL A 57 9.42 -9.25 2.78
N SER A 58 10.38 -8.67 2.89
CA SER A 58 11.12 -8.52 4.11
C SER A 58 10.50 -7.42 4.90
N THR A 59 9.41 -7.66 5.45
CA THR A 59 8.68 -6.61 6.07
C THR A 59 8.77 -6.54 7.55
N ASN A 60 9.54 -7.33 8.15
CA ASN A 60 9.57 -7.36 9.58
C ASN A 60 9.81 -6.02 10.20
N GLN A 61 10.76 -5.30 9.70
CA GLN A 61 11.02 -4.05 10.27
C GLN A 61 9.93 -3.07 10.08
N MET A 62 9.39 -2.94 8.92
CA MET A 62 8.32 -2.02 8.67
C MET A 62 7.09 -2.37 9.46
N PHE A 63 6.83 -3.64 9.61
CA PHE A 63 5.69 -4.09 10.34
C PHE A 63 5.84 -3.64 11.78
N ALA A 64 7.01 -3.79 12.34
CA ALA A 64 7.23 -3.43 13.71
C ALA A 64 7.11 -1.93 13.91
N ASP A 65 7.47 -1.15 12.91
CA ASP A 65 7.33 0.28 13.02
C ASP A 65 5.87 0.71 13.06
N TYR A 66 5.04 0.08 12.27
CA TYR A 66 3.66 0.44 12.25
C TYR A 66 2.91 -0.10 13.46
N PHE A 67 3.28 -1.26 13.92
CA PHE A 67 2.58 -1.90 15.03
C PHE A 67 3.60 -2.29 16.07
N PRO A 68 4.06 -1.35 16.81
CA PRO A 68 5.06 -1.65 17.83
C PRO A 68 4.48 -2.61 18.82
N LYS A 69 5.26 -3.53 19.22
CA LYS A 69 4.78 -4.50 20.07
C LYS A 69 4.46 -3.93 21.28
N LYS A 70 3.80 -3.89 21.88
CA LYS A 70 3.40 -3.35 22.99
C LYS A 70 3.85 -3.76 23.93
#